data_0e96160e601225b329ddd2e2c4911127
#
_entry.id   0e96160e601225b329ddd2e2c4911127
#
_cell.length_a   1.000
_cell.length_b   1.000
_cell.length_c   1.000
_cell.angle_alpha   90.00
_cell.angle_beta   90.00
_cell.angle_gamma   90.00
#
_symmetry.space_group_name_H-M   'P 1'
#
loop_
_entity.id
_entity.type
_entity.pdbx_description
1 polymer ?
#
loop_
_entity_poly.entity_id
_entity_poly.type
_entity_poly.pdbx_seq_one_letter_code
_entity_poly.pdbx_strand_id
1 'polypeptide(L)'
;MNATTVVGDKAKEKVLKLLTKQLKQQKKDVLCREGIHQVHHYKDKSVYTDGRVCFHLPASLTDKHISLNIFTPKEIEQGKKPVDPESFSYPDTDRLFYKGNQLKDMAKVDLDVLNTLKELKELKKQTVAQPKLGKVVRVNQQTGTFTQCNEPKQDIVDRRSKDYGILVQVDFLINTLSIVKELGDKEATFYLNQETPYRPIAIYSDNVKGMVAPIRYN
;
A
#
# COMPACT_ATOMS: atom_id res chain seq x y z
N MET A 1 -9.42 -22.63 11.16
CA MET A 1 -10.20 -21.47 11.63
C MET A 1 -9.19 -20.49 12.17
N ASN A 2 -8.90 -19.41 11.43
CA ASN A 2 -7.99 -18.38 11.95
C ASN A 2 -8.73 -17.64 13.05
N ALA A 3 -8.14 -17.60 14.26
CA ALA A 3 -8.65 -16.79 15.35
C ALA A 3 -8.81 -15.35 14.84
N THR A 4 -9.98 -14.79 14.99
CA THR A 4 -10.25 -13.38 14.61
C THR A 4 -9.37 -12.51 15.50
N THR A 5 -8.29 -11.98 14.95
CA THR A 5 -7.39 -11.10 15.70
C THR A 5 -8.18 -9.86 16.11
N VAL A 6 -8.29 -9.61 17.41
CA VAL A 6 -8.92 -8.40 17.95
C VAL A 6 -7.90 -7.28 17.97
N VAL A 7 -8.14 -6.27 17.14
CA VAL A 7 -7.27 -5.09 17.06
C VAL A 7 -7.59 -4.15 18.23
N GLY A 8 -6.60 -3.82 19.05
CA GLY A 8 -6.78 -2.87 20.16
C GLY A 8 -6.99 -1.42 19.66
N ASP A 9 -7.71 -0.61 20.41
CA ASP A 9 -8.13 0.74 19.99
C ASP A 9 -6.96 1.66 19.60
N LYS A 10 -5.85 1.59 20.31
CA LYS A 10 -4.63 2.34 19.98
C LYS A 10 -4.04 1.95 18.62
N ALA A 11 -4.08 0.67 18.27
CA ALA A 11 -3.62 0.17 16.97
C ALA A 11 -4.60 0.61 15.86
N LYS A 12 -5.92 0.52 16.09
CA LYS A 12 -6.94 1.03 15.17
C LYS A 12 -6.71 2.49 14.82
N GLU A 13 -6.56 3.35 15.83
CA GLU A 13 -6.31 4.78 15.62
C GLU A 13 -5.07 5.05 14.79
N LYS A 14 -3.95 4.34 15.07
CA LYS A 14 -2.71 4.48 14.33
C LYS A 14 -2.83 4.04 12.88
N VAL A 15 -3.47 2.89 12.64
CA VAL A 15 -3.71 2.39 11.27
C VAL A 15 -4.57 3.38 10.49
N LEU A 16 -5.67 3.86 11.04
CA LEU A 16 -6.52 4.85 10.38
C LEU A 16 -5.79 6.17 10.09
N LYS A 17 -4.90 6.62 11.00
CA LYS A 17 -4.01 7.77 10.75
C LYS A 17 -3.03 7.51 9.59
N LEU A 18 -2.45 6.31 9.49
CA LEU A 18 -1.56 5.94 8.37
C LEU A 18 -2.31 5.94 7.04
N LEU A 19 -3.50 5.34 6.99
CA LEU A 19 -4.34 5.33 5.79
C LEU A 19 -4.75 6.76 5.37
N THR A 20 -5.18 7.58 6.33
CA THR A 20 -5.51 8.99 6.07
C THR A 20 -4.31 9.78 5.55
N LYS A 21 -3.12 9.58 6.13
CA LYS A 21 -1.88 10.23 5.70
C LYS A 21 -1.54 9.85 4.26
N GLN A 22 -1.64 8.56 3.92
CA GLN A 22 -1.38 8.06 2.58
C GLN A 22 -2.33 8.66 1.56
N LEU A 23 -3.61 8.70 1.88
CA LEU A 23 -4.63 9.30 1.02
C LEU A 23 -4.37 10.80 0.79
N LYS A 24 -3.98 11.55 1.83
CA LYS A 24 -3.61 12.98 1.72
C LYS A 24 -2.43 13.23 0.79
N GLN A 25 -1.46 12.33 0.74
CA GLN A 25 -0.30 12.44 -0.17
C GLN A 25 -0.72 12.37 -1.64
N GLN A 26 -1.83 11.73 -1.94
CA GLN A 26 -2.37 11.56 -3.29
C GLN A 26 -3.56 12.49 -3.60
N LYS A 27 -3.83 13.45 -2.73
CA LYS A 27 -5.06 14.28 -2.76
C LYS A 27 -5.43 14.81 -4.14
N LYS A 28 -4.45 15.22 -4.96
CA LYS A 28 -4.71 15.74 -6.31
C LYS A 28 -5.27 14.67 -7.26
N ASP A 29 -4.78 13.44 -7.15
CA ASP A 29 -5.19 12.34 -8.03
C ASP A 29 -6.49 11.68 -7.55
N VAL A 30 -6.74 11.77 -6.24
CA VAL A 30 -7.81 11.09 -5.53
C VAL A 30 -9.12 11.86 -5.54
N LEU A 31 -9.09 13.20 -5.61
CA LEU A 31 -10.31 14.03 -5.67
C LEU A 31 -11.25 13.70 -6.83
N CYS A 32 -10.73 13.02 -7.87
CA CYS A 32 -11.54 12.55 -9.00
C CYS A 32 -12.25 11.21 -8.75
N ARG A 33 -12.04 10.56 -7.58
CA ARG A 33 -12.56 9.22 -7.29
C ARG A 33 -13.11 9.16 -5.86
N GLU A 34 -14.27 9.76 -5.66
CA GLU A 34 -14.87 9.96 -4.34
C GLU A 34 -15.03 8.67 -3.52
N GLY A 35 -15.35 7.54 -4.15
CA GLY A 35 -15.56 6.26 -3.48
C GLY A 35 -14.34 5.61 -2.82
N ILE A 36 -13.10 6.07 -3.12
CA ILE A 36 -11.89 5.46 -2.54
C ILE A 36 -11.39 6.13 -1.26
N HIS A 37 -12.08 7.15 -0.74
CA HIS A 37 -11.73 7.84 0.51
C HIS A 37 -12.23 7.11 1.76
N GLN A 38 -12.38 5.80 1.69
CA GLN A 38 -13.12 5.06 2.70
C GLN A 38 -12.38 3.79 3.11
N VAL A 39 -12.65 3.36 4.34
CA VAL A 39 -12.39 2.00 4.80
C VAL A 39 -13.73 1.28 4.86
N HIS A 40 -13.90 0.28 4.01
CA HIS A 40 -15.11 -0.53 4.00
C HIS A 40 -14.99 -1.69 4.97
N HIS A 41 -16.03 -1.87 5.78
CA HIS A 41 -16.17 -2.97 6.72
C HIS A 41 -16.97 -4.10 6.07
N TYR A 42 -16.42 -5.31 6.09
CA TYR A 42 -17.10 -6.54 5.74
C TYR A 42 -17.07 -7.50 6.94
N LYS A 43 -17.91 -8.54 6.91
CA LYS A 43 -18.01 -9.50 8.00
C LYS A 43 -16.67 -10.16 8.37
N ASP A 44 -15.82 -10.39 7.40
CA ASP A 44 -14.55 -11.12 7.52
C ASP A 44 -13.31 -10.24 7.41
N LYS A 45 -13.45 -8.99 6.97
CA LYS A 45 -12.32 -8.07 6.74
C LYS A 45 -12.75 -6.62 6.69
N SER A 46 -11.79 -5.72 6.90
CA SER A 46 -11.86 -4.31 6.51
C SER A 46 -11.03 -4.07 5.26
N VAL A 47 -11.50 -3.30 4.32
CA VAL A 47 -10.84 -3.08 3.02
C VAL A 47 -10.59 -1.60 2.79
N TYR A 48 -9.37 -1.30 2.33
CA TYR A 48 -8.97 0.04 1.89
C TYR A 48 -8.28 -0.02 0.54
N THR A 49 -8.57 0.92 -0.34
CA THR A 49 -7.75 1.17 -1.54
C THR A 49 -7.77 2.65 -1.92
N ASP A 50 -6.67 3.13 -2.49
CA ASP A 50 -6.54 4.47 -3.07
C ASP A 50 -6.19 4.42 -4.56
N GLY A 51 -6.29 3.23 -5.16
CA GLY A 51 -5.93 2.95 -6.55
C GLY A 51 -4.44 2.69 -6.78
N ARG A 52 -3.58 2.90 -5.77
CA ARG A 52 -2.14 2.59 -5.81
C ARG A 52 -1.73 1.54 -4.80
N VAL A 53 -2.46 1.50 -3.70
CA VAL A 53 -2.40 0.40 -2.74
C VAL A 53 -3.77 -0.17 -2.52
N CYS A 54 -3.82 -1.43 -2.09
CA CYS A 54 -5.03 -2.08 -1.61
C CYS A 54 -4.69 -2.91 -0.39
N PHE A 55 -5.51 -2.83 0.65
CA PHE A 55 -5.35 -3.60 1.88
C PHE A 55 -6.60 -4.38 2.21
N HIS A 56 -6.42 -5.65 2.57
CA HIS A 56 -7.34 -6.40 3.40
C HIS A 56 -6.77 -6.46 4.81
N LEU A 57 -7.52 -5.95 5.76
CA LEU A 57 -7.16 -5.76 7.16
C LEU A 57 -8.15 -6.56 8.03
N PRO A 58 -7.84 -6.82 9.32
CA PRO A 58 -8.77 -7.51 10.20
C PRO A 58 -10.15 -6.83 10.24
N ALA A 59 -11.23 -7.63 10.25
CA ALA A 59 -12.59 -7.11 10.36
C ALA A 59 -12.78 -6.24 11.63
N SER A 60 -12.06 -6.59 12.71
CA SER A 60 -12.07 -5.84 13.96
C SER A 60 -11.43 -4.45 13.90
N LEU A 61 -10.84 -4.05 12.76
CA LEU A 61 -10.28 -2.70 12.59
C LEU A 61 -11.37 -1.63 12.67
N THR A 62 -12.52 -1.90 12.08
CA THR A 62 -13.69 -1.01 12.11
C THR A 62 -14.95 -1.85 12.33
N ASP A 63 -15.98 -1.25 12.90
CA ASP A 63 -17.30 -1.86 13.11
C ASP A 63 -18.33 -1.44 12.05
N LYS A 64 -17.97 -0.47 11.22
CA LYS A 64 -18.79 0.09 10.14
C LYS A 64 -17.90 0.68 9.05
N HIS A 65 -18.50 1.09 7.95
CA HIS A 65 -17.82 1.86 6.92
C HIS A 65 -17.35 3.22 7.48
N ILE A 66 -16.12 3.62 7.20
CA ILE A 66 -15.52 4.86 7.70
C ILE A 66 -15.00 5.69 6.54
N SER A 67 -15.48 6.94 6.42
CA SER A 67 -14.88 7.94 5.56
C SER A 67 -13.63 8.53 6.18
N LEU A 68 -12.53 8.52 5.43
CA LEU A 68 -11.27 9.12 5.85
C LEU A 68 -11.29 10.63 5.57
N ASN A 69 -11.08 11.43 6.59
CA ASN A 69 -11.04 12.89 6.44
C ASN A 69 -9.71 13.35 5.84
N ILE A 70 -9.73 13.74 4.56
CA ILE A 70 -8.58 14.26 3.84
C ILE A 70 -8.56 15.78 3.74
N PHE A 71 -9.64 16.44 4.17
CA PHE A 71 -9.77 17.88 4.07
C PHE A 71 -9.12 18.61 5.26
N THR A 72 -8.55 19.77 4.97
CA THR A 72 -8.06 20.71 5.98
C THR A 72 -9.24 21.42 6.66
N PRO A 73 -9.06 21.99 7.87
CA PRO A 73 -10.12 22.79 8.52
C PRO A 73 -10.69 23.88 7.60
N LYS A 74 -9.84 24.60 6.87
CA LYS A 74 -10.26 25.64 5.92
C LYS A 74 -11.12 25.09 4.76
N GLU A 75 -10.81 23.90 4.27
CA GLU A 75 -11.62 23.26 3.21
C GLU A 75 -12.96 22.78 3.74
N ILE A 76 -13.02 22.35 5.02
CA ILE A 76 -14.27 21.99 5.68
C ILE A 76 -15.15 23.23 5.90
N GLU A 77 -14.57 24.35 6.31
CA GLU A 77 -15.26 25.66 6.41
C GLU A 77 -15.80 26.12 5.05
N GLN A 78 -15.14 25.77 3.96
CA GLN A 78 -15.60 26.02 2.57
C GLN A 78 -16.66 25.01 2.09
N GLY A 79 -17.18 24.15 2.98
CA GLY A 79 -18.26 23.19 2.67
C GLY A 79 -17.80 21.86 2.09
N LYS A 80 -16.48 21.59 1.99
CA LYS A 80 -15.98 20.27 1.58
C LYS A 80 -16.23 19.26 2.70
N LYS A 81 -16.86 18.14 2.35
CA LYS A 81 -17.21 17.07 3.30
C LYS A 81 -16.58 15.75 2.86
N PRO A 82 -16.23 14.87 3.81
CA PRO A 82 -15.99 13.46 3.48
C PRO A 82 -17.23 12.88 2.80
N VAL A 83 -17.01 12.00 1.84
CA VAL A 83 -18.09 11.33 1.11
C VAL A 83 -18.80 10.38 2.07
N ASP A 84 -20.13 10.31 1.96
CA ASP A 84 -20.93 9.33 2.70
C ASP A 84 -20.54 7.90 2.25
N PRO A 85 -20.07 7.03 3.18
CA PRO A 85 -19.63 5.68 2.83
C PRO A 85 -20.73 4.82 2.21
N GLU A 86 -22.01 5.10 2.52
CA GLU A 86 -23.14 4.34 2.00
C GLU A 86 -23.53 4.79 0.56
N SER A 87 -23.02 5.91 0.09
CA SER A 87 -23.40 6.50 -1.20
C SER A 87 -22.70 5.89 -2.41
N PHE A 88 -21.68 5.04 -2.23
CA PHE A 88 -20.87 4.48 -3.30
C PHE A 88 -20.71 2.97 -3.23
N SER A 89 -20.75 2.33 -4.41
CA SER A 89 -20.32 0.94 -4.57
C SER A 89 -18.79 0.87 -4.53
N TYR A 90 -18.25 0.19 -3.54
CA TYR A 90 -16.81 -0.02 -3.40
C TYR A 90 -16.32 -1.07 -4.41
N PRO A 91 -15.13 -0.88 -5.00
CA PRO A 91 -14.63 -1.82 -5.99
C PRO A 91 -14.41 -3.23 -5.40
N ASP A 92 -14.70 -4.26 -6.18
CA ASP A 92 -14.35 -5.64 -5.83
C ASP A 92 -12.82 -5.80 -5.82
N THR A 93 -12.25 -5.73 -4.62
CA THR A 93 -10.81 -5.81 -4.42
C THR A 93 -10.28 -7.23 -4.35
N ASP A 94 -11.15 -8.24 -4.22
CA ASP A 94 -10.72 -9.65 -4.11
C ASP A 94 -10.04 -10.16 -5.38
N ARG A 95 -10.31 -9.52 -6.51
CA ARG A 95 -9.67 -9.81 -7.81
C ARG A 95 -8.25 -9.27 -7.92
N LEU A 96 -7.87 -8.32 -7.05
CA LEU A 96 -6.54 -7.70 -7.08
C LEU A 96 -5.49 -8.61 -6.43
N PHE A 97 -5.89 -9.47 -5.48
CA PHE A 97 -4.97 -10.28 -4.72
C PHE A 97 -4.62 -11.58 -5.44
N TYR A 98 -3.34 -11.92 -5.42
CA TYR A 98 -2.86 -13.19 -5.96
C TYR A 98 -3.35 -14.38 -5.13
N LYS A 99 -3.80 -15.43 -5.80
CA LYS A 99 -4.38 -16.63 -5.17
C LYS A 99 -3.78 -17.91 -5.78
N GLY A 100 -3.69 -18.95 -4.94
CA GLY A 100 -3.38 -20.30 -5.40
C GLY A 100 -2.15 -20.40 -6.28
N ASN A 101 -2.31 -20.86 -7.51
CA ASN A 101 -1.20 -21.07 -8.44
C ASN A 101 -0.46 -19.79 -8.83
N GLN A 102 -1.11 -18.63 -8.82
CA GLN A 102 -0.44 -17.36 -9.12
C GLN A 102 0.68 -17.04 -8.14
N LEU A 103 0.56 -17.47 -6.87
CA LEU A 103 1.60 -17.25 -5.85
C LEU A 103 2.78 -18.24 -6.01
N LYS A 104 2.56 -19.39 -6.65
CA LYS A 104 3.62 -20.40 -6.84
C LYS A 104 4.71 -19.95 -7.82
N ASP A 105 4.31 -19.13 -8.79
CA ASP A 105 5.21 -18.64 -9.86
C ASP A 105 5.87 -17.31 -9.48
N MET A 106 5.72 -16.85 -8.22
CA MET A 106 6.29 -15.61 -7.74
C MET A 106 7.50 -15.88 -6.84
N ALA A 107 8.50 -14.99 -6.90
CA ALA A 107 9.54 -14.99 -5.89
C ALA A 107 8.93 -14.65 -4.53
N LYS A 108 9.28 -15.44 -3.53
CA LYS A 108 8.84 -15.27 -2.15
C LYS A 108 10.02 -14.81 -1.31
N VAL A 109 9.88 -13.64 -0.70
CA VAL A 109 10.91 -13.05 0.16
C VAL A 109 10.30 -12.73 1.52
N ASP A 110 10.76 -13.44 2.54
CA ASP A 110 10.34 -13.19 3.92
C ASP A 110 11.18 -12.06 4.51
N LEU A 111 10.53 -11.12 5.18
CA LEU A 111 11.11 -9.88 5.68
C LEU A 111 10.83 -9.71 7.16
N ASP A 112 11.86 -9.31 7.91
CA ASP A 112 11.68 -8.70 9.23
C ASP A 112 11.14 -7.27 9.05
N VAL A 113 9.95 -7.01 9.57
CA VAL A 113 9.22 -5.74 9.37
C VAL A 113 9.98 -4.55 9.94
N LEU A 114 10.60 -4.70 11.12
CA LEU A 114 11.29 -3.59 11.78
C LEU A 114 12.59 -3.21 11.07
N ASN A 115 13.37 -4.22 10.67
CA ASN A 115 14.64 -4.00 9.98
C ASN A 115 14.38 -3.44 8.58
N THR A 116 13.42 -4.00 7.84
CA THR A 116 13.03 -3.48 6.53
C THR A 116 12.50 -2.06 6.60
N LEU A 117 11.74 -1.69 7.63
CA LEU A 117 11.29 -0.31 7.84
C LEU A 117 12.45 0.65 8.11
N LYS A 118 13.48 0.23 8.85
CA LYS A 118 14.69 1.05 9.07
C LYS A 118 15.43 1.26 7.76
N GLU A 119 15.68 0.19 7.01
CA GLU A 119 16.34 0.23 5.71
C GLU A 119 15.62 1.17 4.74
N LEU A 120 14.31 1.01 4.55
CA LEU A 120 13.51 1.85 3.65
C LEU A 120 13.50 3.33 4.07
N LYS A 121 13.51 3.63 5.38
CA LYS A 121 13.57 5.01 5.88
C LYS A 121 14.93 5.65 5.61
N GLU A 122 16.02 4.91 5.77
CA GLU A 122 17.36 5.42 5.42
C GLU A 122 17.49 5.61 3.91
N LEU A 123 17.06 4.63 3.13
CA LEU A 123 17.05 4.72 1.67
C LEU A 123 16.22 5.92 1.20
N LYS A 124 15.06 6.17 1.82
CA LYS A 124 14.24 7.34 1.53
C LYS A 124 14.97 8.65 1.78
N LYS A 125 15.82 8.77 2.82
CA LYS A 125 16.59 9.99 3.07
C LYS A 125 17.59 10.25 1.95
N GLN A 126 18.23 9.20 1.45
CA GLN A 126 19.26 9.26 0.42
C GLN A 126 18.68 9.44 -0.99
N THR A 127 17.43 9.02 -1.23
CA THR A 127 16.79 9.08 -2.56
C THR A 127 16.33 10.51 -2.88
N VAL A 128 16.62 10.96 -4.10
CA VAL A 128 16.16 12.24 -4.62
C VAL A 128 14.68 12.15 -5.03
N ALA A 129 13.89 13.15 -4.65
CA ALA A 129 12.49 13.21 -5.04
C ALA A 129 12.34 13.59 -6.53
N GLN A 130 11.58 12.79 -7.26
CA GLN A 130 11.27 13.05 -8.67
C GLN A 130 9.98 13.86 -8.80
N PRO A 131 9.88 14.81 -9.73
CA PRO A 131 8.64 15.53 -10.00
C PRO A 131 7.50 14.54 -10.29
N LYS A 132 6.34 14.75 -9.66
CA LYS A 132 5.12 13.93 -9.77
C LYS A 132 5.22 12.49 -9.22
N LEU A 133 6.42 11.93 -9.01
CA LEU A 133 6.61 10.55 -8.57
C LEU A 133 7.05 10.43 -7.11
N GLY A 134 7.55 11.53 -6.52
CA GLY A 134 8.15 11.48 -5.19
C GLY A 134 9.48 10.72 -5.19
N LYS A 135 9.78 10.04 -4.10
CA LYS A 135 11.00 9.23 -3.93
C LYS A 135 10.75 7.79 -4.38
N VAL A 136 11.52 7.36 -5.37
CA VAL A 136 11.36 6.06 -6.02
C VAL A 136 12.49 5.14 -5.60
N VAL A 137 12.13 3.90 -5.31
CA VAL A 137 13.08 2.80 -5.06
C VAL A 137 12.83 1.68 -6.06
N ARG A 138 13.87 0.92 -6.32
CA ARG A 138 13.81 -0.32 -7.09
C ARG A 138 13.80 -1.48 -6.13
N VAL A 139 12.88 -2.42 -6.34
CA VAL A 139 12.81 -3.69 -5.63
C VAL A 139 13.30 -4.78 -6.57
N ASN A 140 14.37 -5.47 -6.22
CA ASN A 140 14.85 -6.59 -6.99
C ASN A 140 13.82 -7.72 -6.97
N GLN A 141 13.45 -8.25 -8.15
CA GLN A 141 12.37 -9.23 -8.30
C GLN A 141 12.74 -10.63 -7.77
N GLN A 142 14.02 -10.93 -7.60
CA GLN A 142 14.49 -12.22 -7.13
C GLN A 142 14.80 -12.22 -5.64
N THR A 143 15.48 -11.16 -5.16
CA THR A 143 16.02 -11.08 -3.80
C THR A 143 15.17 -10.22 -2.87
N GLY A 144 14.28 -9.37 -3.41
CA GLY A 144 13.51 -8.40 -2.65
C GLY A 144 14.33 -7.23 -2.10
N THR A 145 15.62 -7.12 -2.43
CA THR A 145 16.48 -6.03 -1.97
C THR A 145 16.06 -4.69 -2.56
N PHE A 146 16.29 -3.62 -1.80
CA PHE A 146 15.92 -2.26 -2.18
C PHE A 146 17.14 -1.47 -2.61
N THR A 147 17.01 -0.72 -3.71
CA THR A 147 18.04 0.22 -4.17
C THR A 147 17.43 1.56 -4.54
N GLN A 148 18.23 2.61 -4.48
CA GLN A 148 17.82 3.93 -4.94
C GLN A 148 17.50 3.93 -6.43
N CYS A 149 16.50 4.70 -6.84
CA CYS A 149 16.22 4.98 -8.22
C CYS A 149 16.11 6.50 -8.41
N ASN A 150 17.23 7.13 -8.78
CA ASN A 150 17.30 8.58 -8.95
C ASN A 150 16.91 9.03 -10.37
N GLU A 151 16.93 8.12 -11.35
CA GLU A 151 16.57 8.36 -12.75
C GLU A 151 15.51 7.36 -13.25
N PRO A 152 14.31 7.37 -12.67
CA PRO A 152 13.30 6.36 -13.00
C PRO A 152 12.86 6.35 -14.46
N LYS A 153 13.02 7.45 -15.20
CA LYS A 153 12.70 7.51 -16.64
C LYS A 153 13.69 6.70 -17.46
N GLN A 154 15.00 6.82 -17.18
CA GLN A 154 16.06 6.05 -17.82
C GLN A 154 15.88 4.56 -17.55
N ASP A 155 15.65 4.23 -16.29
CA ASP A 155 15.43 2.85 -15.84
C ASP A 155 14.22 2.18 -16.52
N ILE A 156 13.26 2.97 -17.02
CA ILE A 156 12.09 2.44 -17.71
C ILE A 156 12.36 2.13 -19.17
N VAL A 157 13.20 2.91 -19.83
CA VAL A 157 13.59 2.68 -21.22
C VAL A 157 14.42 1.40 -21.36
N ASP A 158 15.29 1.13 -20.39
CA ASP A 158 16.15 -0.06 -20.38
C ASP A 158 15.45 -1.37 -19.94
N ARG A 159 14.15 -1.34 -19.67
CA ARG A 159 13.33 -2.47 -19.16
C ARG A 159 13.29 -3.75 -20.01
N ARG A 160 13.96 -3.78 -21.13
CA ARG A 160 14.12 -5.02 -21.92
C ARG A 160 15.09 -6.01 -21.29
N SER A 161 15.89 -5.61 -20.31
CA SER A 161 16.73 -6.52 -19.53
C SER A 161 15.99 -7.06 -18.31
N LYS A 162 16.05 -8.36 -18.10
CA LYS A 162 15.37 -9.07 -16.98
C LYS A 162 15.86 -8.65 -15.58
N ASP A 163 16.88 -7.79 -15.49
CA ASP A 163 17.53 -7.41 -14.23
C ASP A 163 16.95 -6.15 -13.57
N TYR A 164 15.87 -5.59 -14.13
CA TYR A 164 15.45 -4.24 -13.79
C TYR A 164 14.57 -4.06 -12.57
N GLY A 165 14.11 -5.05 -11.88
CA GLY A 165 13.33 -4.88 -10.66
C GLY A 165 12.05 -4.01 -10.80
N ILE A 166 11.26 -3.97 -9.74
CA ILE A 166 9.99 -3.25 -9.68
C ILE A 166 10.22 -1.85 -9.11
N LEU A 167 9.82 -0.80 -9.85
CA LEU A 167 9.90 0.58 -9.36
C LEU A 167 8.65 0.95 -8.58
N VAL A 168 8.84 1.41 -7.34
CA VAL A 168 7.74 1.82 -6.45
C VAL A 168 8.08 3.11 -5.71
N GLN A 169 7.05 3.85 -5.33
CA GLN A 169 7.22 4.95 -4.38
C GLN A 169 7.55 4.37 -3.01
N VAL A 170 8.67 4.78 -2.43
CA VAL A 170 9.14 4.25 -1.13
C VAL A 170 8.13 4.49 -0.01
N ASP A 171 7.37 5.57 -0.09
CA ASP A 171 6.35 5.91 0.90
C ASP A 171 5.23 4.85 0.99
N PHE A 172 4.86 4.22 -0.13
CA PHE A 172 3.85 3.15 -0.12
C PHE A 172 4.35 1.91 0.61
N LEU A 173 5.61 1.52 0.40
CA LEU A 173 6.22 0.40 1.12
C LEU A 173 6.33 0.70 2.62
N ILE A 174 6.83 1.89 2.98
CA ILE A 174 6.95 2.32 4.38
C ILE A 174 5.57 2.34 5.07
N ASN A 175 4.55 2.89 4.42
CA ASN A 175 3.20 2.93 4.99
C ASN A 175 2.61 1.52 5.14
N THR A 176 2.76 0.65 4.13
CA THR A 176 2.29 -0.73 4.19
C THR A 176 2.92 -1.50 5.35
N LEU A 177 4.26 -1.48 5.45
CA LEU A 177 4.96 -2.16 6.55
C LEU A 177 4.70 -1.50 7.91
N SER A 178 4.42 -0.19 7.95
CA SER A 178 4.00 0.46 9.19
C SER A 178 2.63 -0.03 9.66
N ILE A 179 1.69 -0.27 8.73
CA ILE A 179 0.39 -0.87 9.06
C ILE A 179 0.57 -2.28 9.60
N VAL A 180 1.39 -3.10 8.93
CA VAL A 180 1.75 -4.47 9.37
C VAL A 180 2.28 -4.44 10.80
N LYS A 181 3.24 -3.55 11.07
CA LYS A 181 3.82 -3.34 12.42
C LYS A 181 2.78 -2.94 13.46
N GLU A 182 1.91 -1.96 13.16
CA GLU A 182 0.91 -1.47 14.14
C GLU A 182 -0.18 -2.52 14.44
N LEU A 183 -0.37 -3.49 13.55
CA LEU A 183 -1.23 -4.66 13.77
C LEU A 183 -0.53 -5.80 14.50
N GLY A 184 0.75 -5.62 14.87
CA GLY A 184 1.50 -6.54 15.72
C GLY A 184 2.33 -7.58 14.99
N ASP A 185 2.31 -7.61 13.66
CA ASP A 185 3.07 -8.57 12.88
C ASP A 185 4.56 -8.18 12.83
N LYS A 186 5.43 -9.14 13.10
CA LYS A 186 6.89 -8.95 13.07
C LYS A 186 7.49 -9.31 11.72
N GLU A 187 6.83 -10.17 10.98
CA GLU A 187 7.26 -10.69 9.70
C GLU A 187 6.21 -10.40 8.62
N ALA A 188 6.67 -10.24 7.40
CA ALA A 188 5.84 -10.15 6.21
C ALA A 188 6.51 -10.85 5.05
N THR A 189 5.73 -11.39 4.14
CA THR A 189 6.22 -12.02 2.91
C THR A 189 5.93 -11.12 1.72
N PHE A 190 6.95 -10.79 0.95
CA PHE A 190 6.81 -10.18 -0.37
C PHE A 190 6.66 -11.24 -1.43
N TYR A 191 5.65 -11.08 -2.27
CA TYR A 191 5.47 -11.86 -3.50
C TYR A 191 5.75 -10.96 -4.68
N LEU A 192 6.78 -11.31 -5.44
CA LEU A 192 7.34 -10.53 -6.53
C LEU A 192 7.20 -11.31 -7.84
N ASN A 193 6.54 -10.71 -8.83
CA ASN A 193 6.44 -11.33 -10.14
C ASN A 193 7.79 -11.25 -10.86
N GLN A 194 8.34 -12.39 -11.25
CA GLN A 194 9.66 -12.48 -11.88
C GLN A 194 9.65 -12.17 -13.38
N GLU A 195 8.49 -12.32 -14.03
CA GLU A 195 8.39 -12.16 -15.48
C GLU A 195 8.15 -10.71 -15.88
N THR A 196 7.38 -9.97 -15.05
CA THR A 196 6.97 -8.62 -15.40
C THR A 196 7.13 -7.62 -14.24
N PRO A 197 7.88 -6.52 -14.43
CA PRO A 197 8.06 -5.48 -13.42
C PRO A 197 6.82 -4.58 -13.23
N TYR A 198 5.75 -4.82 -13.99
CA TYR A 198 4.51 -4.02 -13.98
C TYR A 198 3.42 -4.61 -13.10
N ARG A 199 3.64 -5.79 -12.53
CA ARG A 199 2.71 -6.42 -11.60
C ARG A 199 2.88 -5.81 -10.22
N PRO A 200 1.79 -5.60 -9.47
CA PRO A 200 1.86 -5.13 -8.09
C PRO A 200 2.71 -6.07 -7.22
N ILE A 201 3.40 -5.48 -6.24
CA ILE A 201 4.02 -6.24 -5.14
C ILE A 201 2.92 -6.63 -4.18
N ALA A 202 2.78 -7.93 -3.88
CA ALA A 202 1.93 -8.37 -2.78
C ALA A 202 2.75 -8.50 -1.50
N ILE A 203 2.19 -8.01 -0.38
CA ILE A 203 2.81 -8.00 0.93
C ILE A 203 1.83 -8.65 1.89
N TYR A 204 2.12 -9.87 2.32
CA TYR A 204 1.23 -10.64 3.19
C TYR A 204 1.89 -10.87 4.55
N SER A 205 1.09 -10.73 5.59
CA SER A 205 1.41 -11.09 6.96
C SER A 205 0.19 -11.78 7.59
N ASP A 206 0.23 -12.08 8.86
CA ASP A 206 -0.90 -12.75 9.56
C ASP A 206 -2.17 -11.89 9.54
N ASN A 207 -2.02 -10.56 9.69
CA ASN A 207 -3.12 -9.63 9.82
C ASN A 207 -3.35 -8.75 8.58
N VAL A 208 -2.43 -8.75 7.59
CA VAL A 208 -2.51 -7.86 6.44
C VAL A 208 -2.30 -8.62 5.14
N LYS A 209 -3.19 -8.39 4.18
CA LYS A 209 -2.89 -8.63 2.77
C LYS A 209 -2.82 -7.27 2.09
N GLY A 210 -1.64 -6.89 1.64
CA GLY A 210 -1.36 -5.62 0.98
C GLY A 210 -0.96 -5.82 -0.48
N MET A 211 -1.36 -4.88 -1.33
CA MET A 211 -0.90 -4.77 -2.71
C MET A 211 -0.37 -3.36 -2.94
N VAL A 212 0.82 -3.25 -3.49
CA VAL A 212 1.46 -1.97 -3.84
C VAL A 212 1.68 -1.92 -5.34
N ALA A 213 1.05 -0.96 -6.00
CA ALA A 213 1.18 -0.79 -7.44
C ALA A 213 2.58 -0.27 -7.82
N PRO A 214 3.19 -0.80 -8.88
CA PRO A 214 4.42 -0.27 -9.43
C PRO A 214 4.17 1.07 -10.12
N ILE A 215 5.24 1.85 -10.27
CA ILE A 215 5.20 3.05 -11.08
C ILE A 215 5.08 2.63 -12.55
N ARG A 216 4.07 3.18 -13.22
CA ARG A 216 3.89 3.05 -14.67
C ARG A 216 4.12 4.42 -15.30
N TYR A 217 4.88 4.45 -16.38
CA TYR A 217 4.95 5.61 -17.26
C TYR A 217 4.13 5.30 -18.51
N ASN A 218 3.24 6.18 -18.83
CA ASN A 218 2.55 6.21 -20.11
C ASN A 218 3.35 7.06 -21.08
#